data_ccea315f3e5659e1f8035b38df06e29f
#
_entry.id   ccea315f3e5659e1f8035b38df06e29f
#
_cell.length_a   1.000
_cell.length_b   1.000
_cell.length_c   1.000
_cell.angle_alpha   90.00
_cell.angle_beta   90.00
_cell.angle_gamma   90.00
#
_symmetry.space_group_name_H-M   'P 1'
#
loop_
_entity.id
_entity.type
_entity.pdbx_description
1 polymer ?
#
loop_
_entity_poly.entity_id
_entity_poly.type
_entity_poly.pdbx_seq_one_letter_code
_entity_poly.pdbx_strand_id
1 'polypeptide(L)'
;IDQTLTQDATGTMAYLELEAMQIPAVKTELSVSYVDHNMMQNGPENRNDHVYLQSVANAKGVRFSPPGNGICHQVHLERFGVPGKTLIGSDSHTPTGGGIGMLAIGAGGLDVALAMAGKPFRIPYPKVIGVKLTNKLGPWCAAKDVILHLLSILTSKGNVGSIVEYFGPGVASLTVPQRATITN
;
A
#
# COMPACT_ATOMS: atom_id res chain seq x y z
N ILE A 1 -13.09 0.19 4.28
CA ILE A 1 -11.77 0.65 3.78
C ILE A 1 -11.89 2.12 3.41
N ASP A 2 -10.96 2.94 3.93
CA ASP A 2 -10.96 4.38 3.68
C ASP A 2 -10.26 4.72 2.37
N GLN A 3 -9.12 4.08 2.09
CA GLN A 3 -8.29 4.41 0.93
C GLN A 3 -7.90 3.17 0.14
N THR A 4 -7.74 3.32 -1.18
CA THR A 4 -7.19 2.27 -2.05
C THR A 4 -6.03 2.78 -2.88
N LEU A 5 -5.09 1.88 -3.18
CA LEU A 5 -3.92 2.11 -4.01
C LEU A 5 -3.85 1.04 -5.09
N THR A 6 -3.66 1.46 -6.32
CA THR A 6 -3.33 0.57 -7.44
C THR A 6 -2.12 1.09 -8.19
N GLN A 7 -1.35 0.22 -8.80
CA GLN A 7 -0.23 0.59 -9.66
C GLN A 7 -0.37 -0.07 -11.04
N ASP A 8 0.39 0.35 -12.01
CA ASP A 8 0.16 0.01 -13.42
C ASP A 8 0.43 -1.46 -13.79
N ALA A 9 1.21 -2.22 -12.99
CA ALA A 9 1.41 -3.63 -13.26
C ALA A 9 0.20 -4.51 -12.85
N THR A 10 -0.63 -4.07 -11.90
CA THR A 10 -1.76 -4.84 -11.34
C THR A 10 -3.10 -4.12 -11.41
N GLY A 11 -3.09 -2.81 -11.62
CA GLY A 11 -4.30 -1.96 -11.55
C GLY A 11 -5.27 -2.20 -12.70
N THR A 12 -4.80 -2.49 -13.90
CA THR A 12 -5.67 -2.75 -15.06
C THR A 12 -6.71 -3.82 -14.73
N MET A 13 -6.29 -4.94 -14.12
CA MET A 13 -7.22 -6.00 -13.74
C MET A 13 -8.24 -5.55 -12.69
N ALA A 14 -7.80 -4.83 -11.66
CA ALA A 14 -8.69 -4.32 -10.61
C ALA A 14 -9.77 -3.39 -11.19
N TYR A 15 -9.44 -2.56 -12.16
CA TYR A 15 -10.42 -1.67 -12.78
C TYR A 15 -11.35 -2.38 -13.76
N LEU A 16 -10.88 -3.39 -14.50
CA LEU A 16 -11.75 -4.23 -15.32
C LEU A 16 -12.80 -4.96 -14.46
N GLU A 17 -12.38 -5.46 -13.29
CA GLU A 17 -13.31 -6.06 -12.32
C GLU A 17 -14.30 -5.04 -11.75
N LEU A 18 -13.85 -3.81 -11.47
CA LEU A 18 -14.72 -2.72 -11.03
C LEU A 18 -15.75 -2.33 -12.11
N GLU A 19 -15.32 -2.30 -13.39
CA GLU A 19 -16.23 -2.04 -14.52
C GLU A 19 -17.25 -3.16 -14.69
N ALA A 20 -16.82 -4.44 -14.56
CA ALA A 20 -17.72 -5.58 -14.62
C ALA A 20 -18.81 -5.53 -13.54
N MET A 21 -18.54 -4.93 -12.38
CA MET A 21 -19.52 -4.67 -11.33
C MET A 21 -20.46 -3.52 -11.62
N GLN A 22 -20.29 -2.79 -12.74
CA GLN A 22 -21.09 -1.63 -13.16
C GLN A 22 -21.16 -0.51 -12.10
N ILE A 23 -20.08 -0.35 -11.32
CA ILE A 23 -19.99 0.71 -10.33
C ILE A 23 -19.70 2.04 -11.04
N PRO A 24 -20.56 3.06 -10.89
CA PRO A 24 -20.39 4.33 -11.59
C PRO A 24 -19.19 5.13 -11.09
N ALA A 25 -18.92 5.12 -9.79
CA ALA A 25 -17.78 5.80 -9.16
C ALA A 25 -17.35 5.04 -7.90
N VAL A 26 -16.09 5.19 -7.51
CA VAL A 26 -15.56 4.60 -6.28
C VAL A 26 -16.26 5.18 -5.05
N LYS A 27 -16.38 4.36 -3.98
CA LYS A 27 -17.07 4.71 -2.73
C LYS A 27 -16.13 4.91 -1.55
N THR A 28 -14.85 4.71 -1.74
CA THR A 28 -13.81 5.01 -0.75
C THR A 28 -13.62 6.53 -0.62
N GLU A 29 -13.11 6.99 0.52
CA GLU A 29 -12.76 8.42 0.69
C GLU A 29 -11.74 8.87 -0.35
N LEU A 30 -10.80 7.97 -0.66
CA LEU A 30 -9.74 8.21 -1.64
C LEU A 30 -9.33 6.91 -2.32
N SER A 31 -9.30 6.93 -3.64
CA SER A 31 -8.65 5.91 -4.45
C SER A 31 -7.61 6.58 -5.34
N VAL A 32 -6.41 5.99 -5.43
CA VAL A 32 -5.33 6.53 -6.27
C VAL A 32 -4.77 5.43 -7.17
N SER A 33 -4.67 5.75 -8.45
CA SER A 33 -4.04 4.91 -9.46
C SER A 33 -2.69 5.51 -9.86
N TYR A 34 -1.64 4.73 -9.74
CA TYR A 34 -0.26 5.14 -9.99
C TYR A 34 0.29 4.49 -11.25
N VAL A 35 1.19 5.20 -11.93
CA VAL A 35 2.05 4.66 -12.97
C VAL A 35 3.50 4.79 -12.53
N ASP A 36 4.07 3.69 -12.04
CA ASP A 36 5.41 3.68 -11.46
C ASP A 36 6.21 2.38 -11.66
N HIS A 37 5.58 1.30 -12.12
CA HIS A 37 6.23 0.00 -12.32
C HIS A 37 6.74 -0.18 -13.77
N ASN A 38 5.88 0.02 -14.76
CA ASN A 38 6.21 -0.18 -16.18
C ASN A 38 6.64 1.12 -16.87
N MET A 39 7.61 1.82 -16.27
CA MET A 39 8.11 3.10 -16.77
C MET A 39 8.91 2.97 -18.07
N MET A 40 9.64 1.87 -18.23
CA MET A 40 10.33 1.55 -19.47
C MET A 40 9.41 0.76 -20.38
N GLN A 41 8.93 1.41 -21.43
CA GLN A 41 7.97 0.86 -22.37
C GLN A 41 8.72 0.30 -23.59
N ASN A 42 8.77 -1.01 -23.72
CA ASN A 42 9.40 -1.69 -24.87
C ASN A 42 8.42 -1.99 -26.01
N GLY A 43 7.13 -1.70 -25.83
CA GLY A 43 6.05 -1.92 -26.77
C GLY A 43 4.84 -1.06 -26.46
N PRO A 44 3.76 -1.15 -27.23
CA PRO A 44 2.55 -0.35 -27.03
C PRO A 44 1.71 -0.79 -25.85
N GLU A 45 1.91 -2.01 -25.32
CA GLU A 45 1.06 -2.63 -24.32
C GLU A 45 1.05 -1.82 -23.02
N ASN A 46 2.23 -1.49 -22.48
CA ASN A 46 2.33 -0.68 -21.26
C ASN A 46 1.72 0.70 -21.45
N ARG A 47 1.92 1.30 -22.63
CA ARG A 47 1.32 2.60 -22.93
C ARG A 47 -0.21 2.51 -23.01
N ASN A 48 -0.76 1.45 -23.56
CA ASN A 48 -2.19 1.21 -23.59
C ASN A 48 -2.76 1.05 -22.19
N ASP A 49 -2.08 0.30 -21.31
CA ASP A 49 -2.45 0.19 -19.90
C ASP A 49 -2.48 1.57 -19.21
N HIS A 50 -1.46 2.40 -19.43
CA HIS A 50 -1.40 3.73 -18.84
C HIS A 50 -2.54 4.65 -19.33
N VAL A 51 -2.89 4.59 -20.62
CA VAL A 51 -4.02 5.33 -21.18
C VAL A 51 -5.35 4.83 -20.60
N TYR A 52 -5.51 3.51 -20.51
CA TYR A 52 -6.68 2.92 -19.89
C TYR A 52 -6.83 3.36 -18.44
N LEU A 53 -5.78 3.20 -17.62
CA LEU A 53 -5.77 3.59 -16.21
C LEU A 53 -6.13 5.06 -16.00
N GLN A 54 -5.58 5.95 -16.84
CA GLN A 54 -5.93 7.37 -16.79
C GLN A 54 -7.41 7.60 -17.13
N SER A 55 -7.92 6.94 -18.15
CA SER A 55 -9.31 7.12 -18.61
C SER A 55 -10.31 6.59 -17.57
N VAL A 56 -10.06 5.40 -17.02
CA VAL A 56 -10.94 4.80 -16.00
C VAL A 56 -10.85 5.57 -14.69
N ALA A 57 -9.67 6.06 -14.30
CA ALA A 57 -9.51 6.90 -13.12
C ALA A 57 -10.38 8.15 -13.20
N ASN A 58 -10.34 8.86 -14.35
CA ASN A 58 -11.17 10.02 -14.59
C ASN A 58 -12.68 9.68 -14.56
N ALA A 59 -13.06 8.56 -15.17
CA ALA A 59 -14.47 8.14 -15.23
C ALA A 59 -15.03 7.71 -13.87
N LYS A 60 -14.19 7.15 -13.01
CA LYS A 60 -14.61 6.55 -11.72
C LYS A 60 -14.35 7.45 -10.50
N GLY A 61 -13.79 8.63 -10.67
CA GLY A 61 -13.46 9.55 -9.57
C GLY A 61 -12.22 9.13 -8.77
N VAL A 62 -11.31 8.42 -9.41
CA VAL A 62 -10.01 8.00 -8.87
C VAL A 62 -8.95 9.06 -9.19
N ARG A 63 -8.08 9.38 -8.26
CA ARG A 63 -6.92 10.24 -8.54
C ARG A 63 -5.90 9.47 -9.37
N PHE A 64 -5.40 10.09 -10.40
CA PHE A 64 -4.37 9.51 -11.26
C PHE A 64 -3.02 10.17 -11.02
N SER A 65 -2.02 9.35 -10.72
CA SER A 65 -0.62 9.76 -10.57
C SER A 65 0.15 9.34 -11.83
N PRO A 66 0.50 10.28 -12.72
CA PRO A 66 1.14 9.98 -13.99
C PRO A 66 2.58 9.47 -13.81
N PRO A 67 3.17 8.88 -14.87
CA PRO A 67 4.58 8.46 -14.85
C PRO A 67 5.50 9.63 -14.48
N GLY A 68 6.52 9.34 -13.66
CA GLY A 68 7.53 10.31 -13.23
C GLY A 68 7.26 10.97 -11.87
N ASN A 69 6.08 10.79 -11.27
CA ASN A 69 5.80 11.34 -9.94
C ASN A 69 6.57 10.64 -8.80
N GLY A 70 6.96 9.39 -9.00
CA GLY A 70 7.66 8.58 -8.02
C GLY A 70 6.93 7.29 -7.69
N ILE A 71 7.54 6.47 -6.83
CA ILE A 71 7.02 5.17 -6.40
C ILE A 71 5.71 5.35 -5.64
N CYS A 72 4.68 4.57 -6.01
CA CYS A 72 3.33 4.65 -5.49
C CYS A 72 3.26 4.72 -3.96
N HIS A 73 3.98 3.85 -3.26
CA HIS A 73 3.95 3.78 -1.80
C HIS A 73 4.54 5.04 -1.14
N GLN A 74 5.63 5.58 -1.69
CA GLN A 74 6.25 6.81 -1.17
C GLN A 74 5.37 8.02 -1.44
N VAL A 75 4.84 8.15 -2.66
CA VAL A 75 3.93 9.25 -3.02
C VAL A 75 2.65 9.18 -2.18
N HIS A 76 2.11 7.97 -1.97
CA HIS A 76 0.91 7.79 -1.15
C HIS A 76 1.16 8.18 0.30
N LEU A 77 2.27 7.71 0.87
CA LEU A 77 2.68 8.04 2.24
C LEU A 77 2.83 9.55 2.45
N GLU A 78 3.46 10.26 1.49
CA GLU A 78 3.79 11.68 1.62
C GLU A 78 2.59 12.59 1.38
N ARG A 79 1.65 12.20 0.50
CA ARG A 79 0.61 13.09 0.00
C ARG A 79 -0.80 12.73 0.40
N PHE A 80 -1.08 11.48 0.65
CA PHE A 80 -2.44 10.97 0.83
C PHE A 80 -2.64 10.16 2.10
N GLY A 81 -1.56 9.62 2.66
CA GLY A 81 -1.65 8.82 3.87
C GLY A 81 -2.16 9.61 5.07
N VAL A 82 -3.08 9.02 5.81
CA VAL A 82 -3.66 9.61 7.02
C VAL A 82 -3.53 8.61 8.18
N PRO A 83 -2.85 8.99 9.27
CA PRO A 83 -2.72 8.11 10.44
C PRO A 83 -4.09 7.62 10.94
N GLY A 84 -4.18 6.34 11.29
CA GLY A 84 -5.41 5.71 11.78
C GLY A 84 -6.41 5.28 10.71
N LYS A 85 -6.19 5.63 9.44
CA LYS A 85 -7.02 5.17 8.32
C LYS A 85 -6.58 3.81 7.82
N THR A 86 -7.51 3.13 7.15
CA THR A 86 -7.27 1.86 6.47
C THR A 86 -6.92 2.07 5.01
N LEU A 87 -5.92 1.32 4.52
CA LEU A 87 -5.49 1.32 3.13
C LEU A 87 -5.44 -0.12 2.61
N ILE A 88 -6.07 -0.38 1.48
CA ILE A 88 -5.88 -1.62 0.73
C ILE A 88 -5.26 -1.33 -0.63
N GLY A 89 -4.25 -2.10 -1.02
CA GLY A 89 -3.56 -1.90 -2.29
C GLY A 89 -3.36 -3.20 -3.07
N SER A 90 -3.35 -3.10 -4.38
CA SER A 90 -3.06 -4.23 -5.28
C SER A 90 -1.57 -4.54 -5.38
N ASP A 91 -0.82 -4.20 -4.36
CA ASP A 91 0.63 -4.38 -4.30
C ASP A 91 1.06 -4.88 -2.92
N SER A 92 2.06 -5.79 -2.89
CA SER A 92 2.55 -6.42 -1.66
C SER A 92 3.25 -5.44 -0.70
N HIS A 93 3.75 -4.30 -1.19
CA HIS A 93 4.41 -3.26 -0.40
C HIS A 93 3.45 -2.18 0.14
N THR A 94 2.14 -2.38 0.01
CA THR A 94 1.12 -1.50 0.61
C THR A 94 1.34 -1.26 2.12
N PRO A 95 1.86 -2.24 2.92
CA PRO A 95 2.17 -2.03 4.34
C PRO A 95 3.16 -0.89 4.65
N THR A 96 3.84 -0.33 3.64
CA THR A 96 4.61 0.92 3.76
C THR A 96 3.80 2.03 4.46
N GLY A 97 2.47 2.07 4.25
CA GLY A 97 1.56 3.00 4.92
C GLY A 97 1.57 2.91 6.46
N GLY A 98 2.00 1.77 7.00
CA GLY A 98 2.21 1.59 8.45
C GLY A 98 3.26 2.54 9.03
N GLY A 99 4.19 3.07 8.21
CA GLY A 99 5.20 4.05 8.63
C GLY A 99 4.63 5.35 9.20
N ILE A 100 3.38 5.68 8.88
CA ILE A 100 2.63 6.79 9.47
C ILE A 100 1.44 6.33 10.34
N GLY A 101 1.34 5.06 10.63
CA GLY A 101 0.28 4.51 11.49
C GLY A 101 -1.05 4.24 10.76
N MET A 102 -1.01 3.95 9.47
CA MET A 102 -2.16 3.38 8.76
C MET A 102 -2.23 1.87 8.98
N LEU A 103 -3.44 1.31 8.96
CA LEU A 103 -3.63 -0.12 8.76
C LEU A 103 -3.64 -0.38 7.25
N ALA A 104 -2.48 -0.77 6.73
CA ALA A 104 -2.26 -0.90 5.29
C ALA A 104 -2.00 -2.36 4.91
N ILE A 105 -2.75 -2.88 3.94
CA ILE A 105 -2.79 -4.30 3.57
C ILE A 105 -2.66 -4.43 2.05
N GLY A 106 -1.74 -5.28 1.60
CA GLY A 106 -1.70 -5.73 0.21
C GLY A 106 -2.74 -6.82 -0.04
N ALA A 107 -3.47 -6.75 -1.14
CA ALA A 107 -4.52 -7.69 -1.50
C ALA A 107 -4.60 -7.90 -3.02
N GLY A 108 -5.36 -8.89 -3.46
CA GLY A 108 -5.61 -9.11 -4.87
C GLY A 108 -6.45 -8.02 -5.53
N GLY A 109 -6.39 -7.92 -6.86
CA GLY A 109 -7.13 -6.91 -7.62
C GLY A 109 -8.62 -6.92 -7.31
N LEU A 110 -9.23 -8.10 -7.24
CA LEU A 110 -10.65 -8.25 -6.93
C LEU A 110 -11.02 -7.69 -5.55
N ASP A 111 -10.20 -7.92 -4.53
CA ASP A 111 -10.45 -7.38 -3.19
C ASP A 111 -10.38 -5.85 -3.19
N VAL A 112 -9.41 -5.29 -3.94
CA VAL A 112 -9.29 -3.84 -4.10
C VAL A 112 -10.49 -3.28 -4.87
N ALA A 113 -10.94 -3.94 -5.94
CA ALA A 113 -12.14 -3.55 -6.68
C ALA A 113 -13.40 -3.60 -5.81
N LEU A 114 -13.57 -4.64 -4.99
CA LEU A 114 -14.67 -4.74 -4.03
C LEU A 114 -14.61 -3.62 -2.99
N ALA A 115 -13.43 -3.26 -2.48
CA ALA A 115 -13.25 -2.14 -1.56
C ALA A 115 -13.63 -0.82 -2.23
N MET A 116 -13.19 -0.58 -3.47
CA MET A 116 -13.60 0.59 -4.27
C MET A 116 -15.11 0.64 -4.48
N ALA A 117 -15.76 -0.52 -4.63
CA ALA A 117 -17.21 -0.63 -4.73
C ALA A 117 -17.96 -0.42 -3.40
N GLY A 118 -17.26 -0.16 -2.31
CA GLY A 118 -17.83 0.02 -0.97
C GLY A 118 -18.26 -1.29 -0.31
N LYS A 119 -17.73 -2.42 -0.75
CA LYS A 119 -17.99 -3.72 -0.12
C LYS A 119 -17.03 -3.94 1.06
N PRO A 120 -17.43 -4.70 2.08
CA PRO A 120 -16.55 -5.00 3.20
C PRO A 120 -15.40 -5.90 2.78
N PHE A 121 -14.20 -5.55 3.19
CA PHE A 121 -13.04 -6.45 3.13
C PHE A 121 -13.04 -7.33 4.39
N ARG A 122 -13.09 -8.64 4.22
CA ARG A 122 -13.19 -9.60 5.32
C ARG A 122 -11.90 -10.39 5.44
N ILE A 123 -11.32 -10.38 6.62
CA ILE A 123 -10.15 -11.17 6.99
C ILE A 123 -10.47 -12.00 8.23
N PRO A 124 -9.84 -13.16 8.43
CA PRO A 124 -9.85 -13.84 9.72
C PRO A 124 -9.36 -12.88 10.80
N TYR A 125 -9.86 -13.02 12.02
CA TYR A 125 -9.41 -12.17 13.13
C TYR A 125 -7.90 -12.31 13.33
N PRO A 126 -7.10 -11.26 13.07
CA PRO A 126 -5.65 -11.37 13.07
C PRO A 126 -5.10 -11.40 14.50
N LYS A 127 -4.00 -12.12 14.69
CA LYS A 127 -3.20 -11.96 15.91
C LYS A 127 -2.43 -10.65 15.84
N VAL A 128 -2.25 -9.99 16.98
CA VAL A 128 -1.39 -8.81 17.07
C VAL A 128 -0.06 -9.22 17.69
N ILE A 129 1.03 -9.00 16.95
CA ILE A 129 2.39 -9.21 17.39
C ILE A 129 2.98 -7.85 17.74
N GLY A 130 3.20 -7.59 19.03
CA GLY A 130 3.80 -6.34 19.48
C GLY A 130 5.34 -6.41 19.40
N VAL A 131 5.94 -5.45 18.69
CA VAL A 131 7.39 -5.25 18.60
C VAL A 131 7.77 -3.98 19.33
N LYS A 132 8.35 -4.14 20.53
CA LYS A 132 8.80 -3.01 21.34
C LYS A 132 10.17 -2.52 20.88
N LEU A 133 10.22 -1.32 20.32
CA LEU A 133 11.45 -0.64 19.97
C LEU A 133 11.94 0.20 21.16
N THR A 134 13.19 -0.01 21.55
CA THR A 134 13.85 0.73 22.63
C THR A 134 15.10 1.44 22.09
N ASN A 135 15.51 2.52 22.77
CA ASN A 135 16.68 3.29 22.35
C ASN A 135 16.57 3.88 20.92
N LYS A 136 17.68 4.04 20.25
CA LYS A 136 17.80 4.59 18.89
C LYS A 136 18.79 3.75 18.07
N LEU A 137 18.75 3.92 16.76
CA LEU A 137 19.74 3.31 15.87
C LEU A 137 21.16 3.76 16.24
N GLY A 138 22.07 2.79 16.29
CA GLY A 138 23.49 3.05 16.50
C GLY A 138 24.15 3.67 15.26
N PRO A 139 25.39 4.15 15.37
CA PRO A 139 26.16 4.54 14.21
C PRO A 139 26.29 3.34 13.26
N TRP A 140 26.21 3.61 11.96
CA TRP A 140 26.28 2.59 10.89
C TRP A 140 25.10 1.60 10.83
N CYS A 141 24.01 1.83 11.60
CA CYS A 141 22.79 1.04 11.53
C CYS A 141 21.71 1.79 10.73
N ALA A 142 21.05 1.07 9.84
CA ALA A 142 19.91 1.57 9.06
C ALA A 142 18.59 0.93 9.51
N ALA A 143 17.47 1.52 9.13
CA ALA A 143 16.15 0.94 9.37
C ALA A 143 16.00 -0.45 8.73
N LYS A 144 16.72 -0.70 7.62
CA LYS A 144 16.77 -2.00 6.96
C LYS A 144 17.33 -3.10 7.88
N ASP A 145 18.31 -2.78 8.73
CA ASP A 145 18.86 -3.76 9.67
C ASP A 145 17.83 -4.17 10.72
N VAL A 146 16.96 -3.25 11.12
CA VAL A 146 15.88 -3.55 12.08
C VAL A 146 14.93 -4.59 11.49
N ILE A 147 14.45 -4.38 10.27
CA ILE A 147 13.50 -5.33 9.66
C ILE A 147 14.18 -6.65 9.31
N LEU A 148 15.41 -6.65 8.85
CA LEU A 148 16.15 -7.88 8.57
C LEU A 148 16.39 -8.69 9.86
N HIS A 149 16.73 -8.02 10.96
CA HIS A 149 16.85 -8.69 12.26
C HIS A 149 15.52 -9.25 12.75
N LEU A 150 14.43 -8.47 12.61
CA LEU A 150 13.10 -8.94 12.96
C LEU A 150 12.69 -10.17 12.14
N LEU A 151 12.96 -10.17 10.83
CA LEU A 151 12.71 -11.32 9.96
C LEU A 151 13.49 -12.56 10.35
N SER A 152 14.69 -12.41 10.91
CA SER A 152 15.46 -13.55 11.44
C SER A 152 14.79 -14.19 12.67
N ILE A 153 13.98 -13.43 13.39
CA ILE A 153 13.21 -13.91 14.55
C ILE A 153 11.83 -14.42 14.15
N LEU A 154 11.14 -13.63 13.29
CA LEU A 154 9.85 -13.98 12.76
C LEU A 154 10.04 -14.71 11.43
N THR A 155 9.83 -16.01 11.41
CA THR A 155 9.79 -16.75 10.14
C THR A 155 8.59 -16.30 9.31
N SER A 156 8.65 -16.50 8.00
CA SER A 156 7.51 -16.21 7.10
C SER A 156 6.20 -16.92 7.50
N LYS A 157 6.28 -17.98 8.31
CA LYS A 157 5.13 -18.69 8.88
C LYS A 157 4.69 -18.10 10.23
N GLY A 158 5.56 -17.42 10.95
CA GLY A 158 5.29 -16.91 12.29
C GLY A 158 4.40 -15.68 12.34
N ASN A 159 4.37 -14.88 11.27
CA ASN A 159 3.58 -13.66 11.18
C ASN A 159 2.44 -13.71 10.16
N VAL A 160 2.26 -14.81 9.43
CA VAL A 160 1.13 -14.97 8.51
C VAL A 160 -0.19 -14.88 9.27
N GLY A 161 -1.12 -14.07 8.78
CA GLY A 161 -2.40 -13.82 9.44
C GLY A 161 -2.29 -12.97 10.71
N SER A 162 -1.21 -12.22 10.86
CA SER A 162 -0.97 -11.35 12.01
C SER A 162 -0.79 -9.89 11.59
N ILE A 163 -1.08 -8.98 12.50
CA ILE A 163 -0.71 -7.56 12.41
C ILE A 163 0.52 -7.38 13.29
N VAL A 164 1.58 -6.78 12.73
CA VAL A 164 2.78 -6.43 13.51
C VAL A 164 2.66 -4.96 13.94
N GLU A 165 2.56 -4.74 15.25
CA GLU A 165 2.47 -3.41 15.84
C GLU A 165 3.81 -3.00 16.45
N TYR A 166 4.38 -1.89 15.95
CA TYR A 166 5.62 -1.32 16.49
C TYR A 166 5.29 -0.25 17.52
N PHE A 167 5.85 -0.38 18.72
CA PHE A 167 5.59 0.53 19.82
C PHE A 167 6.83 0.79 20.69
N GLY A 168 6.71 1.66 21.66
CA GLY A 168 7.78 1.98 22.59
C GLY A 168 8.57 3.25 22.21
N PRO A 169 9.49 3.69 23.10
CA PRO A 169 10.19 4.97 22.95
C PRO A 169 11.10 5.04 21.73
N GLY A 170 11.58 3.90 21.23
CA GLY A 170 12.43 3.82 20.03
C GLY A 170 11.69 4.26 18.76
N VAL A 171 10.35 4.12 18.70
CA VAL A 171 9.57 4.57 17.53
C VAL A 171 9.71 6.07 17.31
N ALA A 172 9.72 6.86 18.39
CA ALA A 172 9.86 8.31 18.31
C ALA A 172 11.24 8.77 17.80
N SER A 173 12.25 7.90 17.88
CA SER A 173 13.60 8.18 17.36
C SER A 173 13.74 7.96 15.87
N LEU A 174 12.75 7.32 15.22
CA LEU A 174 12.75 6.98 13.80
C LEU A 174 12.02 8.04 12.98
N THR A 175 12.61 8.43 11.87
CA THR A 175 11.92 9.27 10.86
C THR A 175 10.82 8.48 10.15
N VAL A 176 9.89 9.18 9.49
CA VAL A 176 8.83 8.54 8.70
C VAL A 176 9.38 7.58 7.64
N PRO A 177 10.40 7.94 6.83
CA PRO A 177 11.00 7.00 5.88
C PRO A 177 11.61 5.76 6.54
N GLN A 178 12.24 5.91 7.71
CA GLN A 178 12.78 4.77 8.45
C GLN A 178 11.67 3.83 8.93
N ARG A 179 10.58 4.38 9.47
CA ARG A 179 9.41 3.59 9.87
C ARG A 179 8.77 2.89 8.67
N ALA A 180 8.63 3.60 7.54
CA ALA A 180 8.12 3.06 6.30
C ALA A 180 8.96 1.88 5.78
N THR A 181 10.30 1.96 5.90
CA THR A 181 11.21 0.85 5.55
C THR A 181 10.99 -0.37 6.44
N ILE A 182 10.68 -0.17 7.72
CA ILE A 182 10.45 -1.27 8.67
C ILE A 182 9.09 -1.94 8.42
N THR A 183 8.08 -1.19 8.03
CA THR A 183 6.71 -1.71 7.83
C THR A 183 6.45 -2.25 6.43
N ASN A 184 7.32 -1.93 5.50
CA ASN A 184 7.22 -2.34 4.08
C ASN A 184 7.21 -3.85 3.87
#